data_ab4fac674e18b1d0cd21a9818f71f024
#
_entry.id   ab4fac674e18b1d0cd21a9818f71f024
#
_cell.length_a   1.000
_cell.length_b   1.000
_cell.length_c   1.000
_cell.angle_alpha   90.00
_cell.angle_beta   90.00
_cell.angle_gamma   90.00
#
_symmetry.space_group_name_H-M   'P 1'
#
loop_
_entity.id
_entity.type
_entity.pdbx_description
1 polymer ?
#
loop_
_entity_poly.entity_id
_entity_poly.type
_entity_poly.pdbx_seq_one_letter_code
_entity_poly.pdbx_strand_id
1 'polypeptide(L)' 'MDPQLIIEKYQNAIIQIATAGGTGTGFYVKEYDLIVTNDHVVADNAEVTIAGKAFDKALSRVWYTDRKHDLAFLE' A
#
# COMPACT_ATOMS: atom_id res chain seq x y z
N MET A 1 -16.45 -15.17 14.60
CA MET A 1 -15.06 -14.67 14.51
C MET A 1 -15.00 -13.25 15.04
N ASP A 2 -14.03 -12.95 15.85
CA ASP A 2 -13.87 -11.63 16.43
C ASP A 2 -13.10 -10.71 15.46
N PRO A 3 -13.74 -9.65 14.95
CA PRO A 3 -13.05 -8.72 14.05
C PRO A 3 -11.78 -8.10 14.65
N GLN A 4 -11.75 -7.90 15.97
CA GLN A 4 -10.59 -7.33 16.63
C GLN A 4 -9.35 -8.21 16.49
N LEU A 5 -9.51 -9.53 16.54
CA LEU A 5 -8.42 -10.47 16.36
C LEU A 5 -7.86 -10.40 14.94
N ILE A 6 -8.72 -10.19 13.96
CA ILE A 6 -8.30 -10.05 12.56
C ILE A 6 -7.50 -8.74 12.41
N ILE A 7 -7.98 -7.66 12.97
CA ILE A 7 -7.30 -6.36 12.92
C ILE A 7 -5.91 -6.47 13.55
N GLU A 8 -5.83 -7.07 14.73
CA GLU A 8 -4.54 -7.24 15.43
C GLU A 8 -3.55 -8.07 14.62
N LYS A 9 -4.05 -9.12 13.97
CA LYS A 9 -3.20 -10.01 13.18
C LYS A 9 -2.60 -9.31 11.96
N TYR A 10 -3.37 -8.46 11.28
CA TYR A 10 -2.97 -7.87 10.01
C TYR A 10 -2.57 -6.40 10.08
N GLN A 11 -2.60 -5.79 11.27
CA GLN A 11 -2.31 -4.35 11.40
C GLN A 11 -0.93 -3.96 10.87
N ASN A 12 0.07 -4.87 10.97
CA ASN A 12 1.41 -4.59 10.47
C ASN A 12 1.51 -4.71 8.94
N ALA A 13 0.49 -5.29 8.30
CA ALA A 13 0.43 -5.35 6.85
C ALA A 13 -0.18 -4.10 6.23
N ILE A 14 -0.83 -3.26 7.04
CA ILE A 14 -1.46 -2.03 6.56
C ILE A 14 -0.40 -0.97 6.33
N ILE A 15 -0.39 -0.41 5.13
CA ILE A 15 0.59 0.59 4.70
C ILE A 15 -0.16 1.88 4.36
N GLN A 16 0.32 3.00 4.90
CA GLN A 16 -0.17 4.32 4.49
C GLN A 16 0.63 4.80 3.30
N ILE A 17 -0.05 5.39 2.34
CA ILE A 17 0.56 5.85 1.10
C ILE A 17 0.27 7.34 0.97
N ALA A 18 1.30 8.13 0.70
CA ALA A 18 1.15 9.56 0.48
C ALA A 18 1.75 9.96 -0.86
N THR A 19 1.02 10.79 -1.57
CA THR A 19 1.45 11.40 -2.83
C THR A 19 1.21 12.90 -2.77
N ALA A 20 1.66 13.63 -3.78
CA ALA A 20 1.36 15.06 -3.87
C ALA A 20 -0.15 15.34 -3.95
N GLY A 21 -0.92 14.40 -4.45
CA GLY A 21 -2.37 14.53 -4.61
C GLY A 21 -3.21 14.09 -3.42
N GLY A 22 -2.59 13.46 -2.40
CA GLY A 22 -3.36 12.99 -1.24
C GLY A 22 -2.77 11.75 -0.59
N THR A 23 -3.62 11.04 0.12
CA THR A 23 -3.22 9.84 0.86
C THR A 23 -4.14 8.66 0.51
N GLY A 24 -3.65 7.46 0.80
CA GLY A 24 -4.40 6.23 0.61
C GLY A 24 -3.84 5.12 1.48
N THR A 25 -4.36 3.94 1.28
CA THR A 25 -3.97 2.76 2.05
C THR A 25 -3.61 1.62 1.10
N GLY A 26 -2.65 0.81 1.51
CA GLY A 26 -2.29 -0.41 0.82
C GLY A 26 -2.03 -1.53 1.81
N PHE A 27 -1.73 -2.71 1.28
CA PHE A 27 -1.41 -3.88 2.08
C PHE A 27 -0.10 -4.50 1.60
N TYR A 28 0.76 -4.84 2.55
CA TYR A 28 1.96 -5.60 2.26
C TYR A 28 1.61 -7.07 2.14
N VAL A 29 1.93 -7.66 0.99
CA VAL A 29 1.72 -9.09 0.73
C VAL A 29 3.07 -9.78 0.81
N LYS A 30 3.31 -10.43 1.93
CA LYS A 30 4.61 -11.02 2.27
C LYS A 30 5.08 -12.03 1.25
N GLU A 31 4.17 -12.84 0.72
CA GLU A 31 4.48 -13.92 -0.22
C GLU A 31 5.17 -13.41 -1.48
N TYR A 32 4.88 -12.18 -1.87
CA TYR A 32 5.43 -11.57 -3.08
C TYR A 32 6.35 -10.40 -2.80
N ASP A 33 6.49 -10.02 -1.52
CA ASP A 33 7.25 -8.83 -1.11
C ASP A 33 6.80 -7.58 -1.88
N LEU A 34 5.49 -7.41 -1.98
CA LEU A 34 4.86 -6.30 -2.70
C LEU A 34 3.81 -5.62 -1.83
N ILE A 35 3.61 -4.34 -2.08
CA ILE A 35 2.49 -3.61 -1.50
C ILE A 35 1.41 -3.50 -2.58
N VAL A 36 0.17 -3.86 -2.23
CA VAL A 36 -0.98 -3.77 -3.11
C VAL A 36 -1.85 -2.60 -2.69
N THR A 37 -2.20 -1.76 -3.62
CA THR A 37 -3.08 -0.62 -3.38
C THR A 37 -3.98 -0.40 -4.60
N ASN A 38 -4.72 0.71 -4.62
CA ASN A 38 -5.56 1.05 -5.76
C ASN A 38 -4.81 1.93 -6.74
N ASP A 39 -5.09 1.74 -8.04
CA ASP A 39 -4.47 2.54 -9.08
C ASP A 39 -4.74 4.04 -8.87
N HIS A 40 -5.98 4.41 -8.50
CA HIS A 40 -6.33 5.81 -8.31
C HIS A 40 -5.55 6.50 -7.17
N VAL A 41 -5.01 5.72 -6.22
CA VAL A 41 -4.19 6.27 -5.13
C VAL A 41 -2.83 6.73 -5.65
N VAL A 42 -2.25 5.98 -6.59
CA VAL A 42 -0.88 6.21 -7.07
C VAL A 42 -0.82 6.73 -8.50
N ALA A 43 -1.95 6.99 -9.13
CA ALA A 43 -2.01 7.42 -10.52
C ALA A 43 -1.08 8.62 -10.77
N ASP A 44 -0.34 8.56 -11.89
CA ASP A 44 0.59 9.59 -12.33
C ASP A 44 1.80 9.80 -11.42
N ASN A 45 2.07 8.85 -10.52
CA ASN A 45 3.26 8.87 -9.66
C ASN A 45 4.15 7.68 -9.98
N ALA A 46 5.44 7.92 -10.21
CA ALA A 46 6.42 6.85 -10.38
C ALA A 46 6.87 6.29 -9.02
N GLU A 47 6.88 7.15 -8.01
CA GLU A 47 7.23 6.81 -6.64
C GLU A 47 6.24 7.44 -5.68
N VAL A 48 6.05 6.79 -4.54
CA VAL A 48 5.16 7.29 -3.47
C VAL A 48 5.87 7.13 -2.14
N THR A 49 5.44 7.89 -1.15
CA THR A 49 5.93 7.73 0.22
C THR A 49 5.04 6.73 0.93
N ILE A 50 5.66 5.75 1.59
CA ILE A 50 4.94 4.74 2.35
C ILE A 50 5.34 4.82 3.82
N ALA A 51 4.43 4.44 4.70
CA ALA A 51 4.67 4.34 6.14
C ALA A 51 3.81 3.24 6.72
N GLY A 52 4.30 2.61 7.78
CA GLY A 52 3.57 1.55 8.46
C GLY A 52 4.04 1.42 9.90
N LYS A 53 3.40 0.54 10.67
CA LYS A 53 3.77 0.33 12.07
C LYS A 53 5.15 -0.30 12.22
N ALA A 54 5.55 -1.10 11.24
CA ALA A 54 6.78 -1.88 11.30
C ALA A 54 8.01 -1.13 10.80
N PHE A 55 7.84 0.07 10.21
CA PHE A 55 8.95 0.83 9.65
C PHE A 55 8.60 2.30 9.53
N ASP A 56 9.63 3.15 9.45
CA ASP A 56 9.46 4.58 9.21
C ASP A 56 9.16 4.87 7.76
N LYS A 57 8.97 6.16 7.45
CA LYS A 57 8.71 6.59 6.07
C LYS A 57 9.79 6.12 5.12
N ALA A 58 9.38 5.67 3.96
CA ALA A 58 10.27 5.26 2.89
C ALA A 58 9.65 5.58 1.55
N LEU A 59 10.48 5.60 0.50
CA LEU A 59 10.00 5.72 -0.87
C LEU A 59 9.77 4.31 -1.42
N SER A 60 8.70 4.17 -2.19
CA SER A 60 8.40 2.92 -2.85
C SER A 60 8.07 3.21 -4.32
N ARG A 61 8.61 2.38 -5.18
CA ARG A 61 8.39 2.53 -6.62
C ARG A 61 7.06 1.91 -7.02
N VAL A 62 6.30 2.62 -7.86
CA VAL A 62 5.11 2.06 -8.48
C VAL A 62 5.59 1.13 -9.60
N TRP A 63 5.43 -0.17 -9.38
CA TRP A 63 5.96 -1.17 -10.28
C TRP A 63 4.98 -1.55 -11.39
N TYR A 64 3.70 -1.68 -11.06
CA TYR A 64 2.68 -2.12 -12.00
C TYR A 64 1.34 -1.49 -11.65
N THR A 65 0.58 -1.11 -12.65
CA THR A 65 -0.76 -0.56 -12.44
C THR A 65 -1.75 -1.23 -13.38
N ASP A 66 -2.97 -1.41 -12.89
CA ASP A 66 -4.08 -1.95 -13.66
C ASP A 66 -5.29 -1.05 -13.45
N ARG A 67 -5.52 -0.16 -14.40
CA ARG A 67 -6.61 0.82 -14.30
C ARG A 67 -7.97 0.17 -14.36
N LYS A 68 -8.10 -0.91 -15.11
CA LYS A 68 -9.38 -1.61 -15.26
C LYS A 68 -9.87 -2.17 -13.94
N HIS A 69 -8.97 -2.75 -13.16
CA HIS A 69 -9.30 -3.34 -11.86
C HIS A 69 -8.98 -2.42 -10.69
N ASP A 70 -8.49 -1.22 -10.97
CA ASP A 70 -8.08 -0.24 -9.96
C ASP A 70 -7.09 -0.83 -8.96
N LEU A 71 -6.06 -1.51 -9.47
CA LEU A 71 -5.00 -2.10 -8.66
C LEU A 71 -3.64 -1.54 -9.05
N ALA A 72 -2.75 -1.47 -8.06
CA ALA A 72 -1.36 -1.10 -8.28
C ALA A 72 -0.47 -1.91 -7.33
N PHE A 73 0.73 -2.22 -7.80
CA PHE A 73 1.73 -2.94 -7.02
C PHE A 73 2.95 -2.05 -6.83
N LEU A 74 3.40 -1.94 -5.58
CA LEU A 74 4.56 -1.14 -5.19
C LEU A 74 5.67 -2.07 -4.70
N GLU A 75 6.90 -1.68 -4.95
CA GLU A 75 8.04 -2.41 -4.44
C GLU A 75 9.04 -1.55 -3.68
#